data_f9ca65932bc54eb049d1af66066c258d
#
_entry.id   f9ca65932bc54eb049d1af66066c258d
#
_cell.length_a   1.000
_cell.length_b   1.000
_cell.length_c   1.000
_cell.angle_alpha   90.00
_cell.angle_beta   90.00
_cell.angle_gamma   90.00
#
_symmetry.space_group_name_H-M   'P 1'
#
loop_
_entity.id
_entity.type
_entity.pdbx_description
1 polymer ?
#
loop_
_entity_poly.entity_id
_entity_poly.type
_entity_poly.pdbx_seq_one_letter_code
_entity_poly.pdbx_strand_id
1 'polypeptide(L)'
;MISFHNPLHYRHAPFHEFYRGERVPCFEKPVRAQYVEDALLERGHGLLVPDVDSTPVLAQVHAPRYLAFLQNAWSQWLALDAANASVQPFPSVWPVRSLRSDVEPDNFVAKLGLYSMDNGTPMAEGTWEAAKAGADAAASAAARVAQGARAAFCCTRPPGHHAGPDFMGGYCFLNNAAVAAQWLRNQGSQRVALLDVDYHHGNGTQSIFYDRADVLFISMHGDPLTEYPFYLGHADETGDGEGAGFNLNLPLPAGTTADEWFAALEQACVRIAQYRADTLVVSLGLDAFEDDPISKFALKTSDFTRLGERLAALGLPTVFVLEGGYAAAELGNNAVNVLDGFDHAAAR
;
A
#
# COMPACT_ATOMS: atom_id res chain seq x y z
N MET A 1 1.08 -1.38 -20.79
CA MET A 1 0.07 -1.49 -19.72
C MET A 1 -0.67 -0.17 -19.55
N ILE A 2 -1.95 -0.20 -19.14
CA ILE A 2 -2.71 1.02 -18.79
C ILE A 2 -2.25 1.49 -17.42
N SER A 3 -1.85 2.77 -17.30
CA SER A 3 -1.38 3.34 -16.02
C SER A 3 -2.18 4.58 -15.65
N PHE A 4 -2.57 4.67 -14.38
CA PHE A 4 -3.22 5.84 -13.80
C PHE A 4 -2.26 6.52 -12.85
N HIS A 5 -2.12 7.83 -12.93
CA HIS A 5 -1.32 8.61 -11.99
C HIS A 5 -2.21 9.39 -11.03
N ASN A 6 -1.68 9.68 -9.86
CA ASN A 6 -2.36 10.53 -8.87
C ASN A 6 -2.02 12.00 -9.11
N PRO A 7 -2.91 12.81 -9.75
CA PRO A 7 -2.59 14.19 -10.12
C PRO A 7 -2.47 15.15 -8.92
N LEU A 8 -2.84 14.68 -7.71
CA LEU A 8 -2.78 15.47 -6.47
C LEU A 8 -1.69 14.99 -5.49
N HIS A 9 -0.87 14.01 -5.89
CA HIS A 9 0.14 13.42 -5.00
C HIS A 9 1.06 14.45 -4.36
N TYR A 10 1.43 15.52 -5.09
CA TYR A 10 2.33 16.59 -4.64
C TYR A 10 1.75 17.42 -3.48
N ARG A 11 0.42 17.39 -3.25
CA ARG A 11 -0.22 18.09 -2.14
C ARG A 11 0.12 17.48 -0.77
N HIS A 12 0.45 16.19 -0.74
CA HIS A 12 1.02 15.56 0.45
C HIS A 12 2.54 15.74 0.43
N ALA A 13 3.03 16.78 1.10
CA ALA A 13 4.45 17.14 1.15
C ALA A 13 4.90 17.46 2.58
N PRO A 14 4.96 16.48 3.47
CA PRO A 14 5.42 16.70 4.84
C PRO A 14 6.91 17.10 4.85
N PHE A 15 7.29 17.93 5.82
CA PHE A 15 8.65 18.47 5.93
C PHE A 15 9.63 17.50 6.59
N HIS A 16 9.15 16.73 7.59
CA HIS A 16 9.96 15.80 8.38
C HIS A 16 9.08 14.72 8.99
N GLU A 17 9.73 13.65 9.39
CA GLU A 17 9.15 12.51 10.10
C GLU A 17 9.97 12.17 11.34
N PHE A 18 9.45 11.27 12.19
CA PHE A 18 10.21 10.66 13.26
C PHE A 18 10.67 9.26 12.84
N TYR A 19 11.98 9.06 12.82
CA TYR A 19 12.58 7.78 12.53
C TYR A 19 13.58 7.42 13.63
N ARG A 20 13.39 6.27 14.27
CA ARG A 20 14.21 5.80 15.40
C ARG A 20 14.37 6.81 16.55
N GLY A 21 13.31 7.59 16.80
CA GLY A 21 13.31 8.61 17.86
C GLY A 21 13.92 9.96 17.48
N GLU A 22 14.43 10.09 16.26
CA GLU A 22 15.00 11.33 15.74
C GLU A 22 14.09 11.97 14.69
N ARG A 23 14.10 13.30 14.63
CA ARG A 23 13.40 14.05 13.59
C ARG A 23 14.30 14.13 12.34
N VAL A 24 13.86 13.50 11.25
CA VAL A 24 14.62 13.40 10.00
C VAL A 24 13.81 13.96 8.83
N PRO A 25 14.44 14.30 7.70
CA PRO A 25 13.71 14.56 6.45
C PRO A 25 12.91 13.32 6.03
N CYS A 26 11.69 13.52 5.52
CA CYS A 26 10.84 12.40 5.10
C CYS A 26 11.52 11.54 4.03
N PHE A 27 11.42 10.23 4.16
CA PHE A 27 11.77 9.29 3.08
C PHE A 27 10.67 9.28 2.01
N GLU A 28 9.41 9.29 2.43
CA GLU A 28 8.26 9.39 1.53
C GLU A 28 8.10 10.84 1.04
N LYS A 29 8.45 11.08 -0.24
CA LYS A 29 8.52 12.42 -0.86
C LYS A 29 7.76 12.47 -2.17
N PRO A 30 7.23 13.65 -2.58
CA PRO A 30 6.56 13.81 -3.87
C PRO A 30 7.37 13.35 -5.07
N VAL A 31 8.69 13.51 -5.07
CA VAL A 31 9.58 13.09 -6.15
C VAL A 31 9.53 11.59 -6.46
N ARG A 32 9.11 10.74 -5.51
CA ARG A 32 8.96 9.29 -5.74
C ARG A 32 7.99 9.00 -6.89
N ALA A 33 6.80 9.60 -6.87
CA ALA A 33 5.84 9.45 -7.97
C ALA A 33 6.41 10.00 -9.28
N GLN A 34 7.10 11.14 -9.25
CA GLN A 34 7.71 11.74 -10.44
C GLN A 34 8.71 10.81 -11.12
N TYR A 35 9.60 10.14 -10.35
CA TYR A 35 10.53 9.16 -10.94
C TYR A 35 9.83 8.02 -11.64
N VAL A 36 8.72 7.52 -11.08
CA VAL A 36 7.94 6.46 -11.70
C VAL A 36 7.21 6.96 -12.95
N GLU A 37 6.59 8.14 -12.89
CA GLU A 37 5.89 8.77 -14.02
C GLU A 37 6.86 9.04 -15.18
N ASP A 38 8.05 9.59 -14.90
CA ASP A 38 9.08 9.86 -15.90
C ASP A 38 9.53 8.56 -16.59
N ALA A 39 9.82 7.51 -15.80
CA ALA A 39 10.22 6.22 -16.34
C ALA A 39 9.12 5.54 -17.18
N LEU A 40 7.86 5.67 -16.78
CA LEU A 40 6.72 5.19 -17.55
C LEU A 40 6.66 5.87 -18.91
N LEU A 41 6.78 7.20 -18.96
CA LEU A 41 6.75 7.98 -20.20
C LEU A 41 7.96 7.66 -21.10
N GLU A 42 9.16 7.54 -20.54
CA GLU A 42 10.39 7.17 -21.27
C GLU A 42 10.28 5.78 -21.93
N ARG A 43 9.58 4.82 -21.29
CA ARG A 43 9.31 3.49 -21.85
C ARG A 43 8.07 3.41 -22.71
N GLY A 44 7.38 4.55 -22.97
CA GLY A 44 6.22 4.63 -23.86
C GLY A 44 4.91 4.15 -23.23
N HIS A 45 4.83 4.03 -21.90
CA HIS A 45 3.57 3.81 -21.22
C HIS A 45 2.73 5.09 -21.17
N GLY A 46 1.42 4.96 -21.39
CA GLY A 46 0.50 6.09 -21.26
C GLY A 46 0.09 6.32 -19.80
N LEU A 47 0.03 7.58 -19.39
CA LEU A 47 -0.50 7.98 -18.08
C LEU A 47 -1.91 8.57 -18.25
N LEU A 48 -2.86 8.03 -17.50
CA LEU A 48 -4.26 8.50 -17.48
C LEU A 48 -4.57 9.15 -16.14
N VAL A 49 -5.46 10.13 -16.16
CA VAL A 49 -6.07 10.69 -14.94
C VAL A 49 -7.17 9.74 -14.46
N PRO A 50 -7.33 9.55 -13.14
CA PRO A 50 -8.43 8.78 -12.58
C PRO A 50 -9.80 9.29 -13.04
N ASP A 51 -10.69 8.39 -13.41
CA ASP A 51 -12.05 8.69 -13.89
C ASP A 51 -13.13 7.97 -13.07
N VAL A 52 -12.75 7.32 -11.97
CA VAL A 52 -13.65 6.63 -11.05
C VAL A 52 -13.56 7.28 -9.67
N ASP A 53 -14.72 7.58 -9.07
CA ASP A 53 -14.80 8.01 -7.67
C ASP A 53 -14.79 6.79 -6.74
N SER A 54 -13.79 6.69 -5.88
CA SER A 54 -13.65 5.62 -4.90
C SER A 54 -14.53 5.76 -3.66
N THR A 55 -15.22 6.89 -3.47
CA THR A 55 -15.99 7.18 -2.24
C THR A 55 -16.93 6.03 -1.82
N PRO A 56 -17.69 5.39 -2.72
CA PRO A 56 -18.57 4.29 -2.32
C PRO A 56 -17.84 3.05 -1.82
N VAL A 57 -16.60 2.83 -2.27
CA VAL A 57 -15.77 1.68 -1.87
C VAL A 57 -14.97 1.98 -0.62
N LEU A 58 -14.55 3.22 -0.41
CA LEU A 58 -13.82 3.63 0.80
C LEU A 58 -14.60 3.26 2.08
N ALA A 59 -15.91 3.47 2.10
CA ALA A 59 -16.75 3.14 3.26
C ALA A 59 -16.91 1.62 3.49
N GLN A 60 -16.49 0.77 2.53
CA GLN A 60 -16.46 -0.70 2.67
C GLN A 60 -15.09 -1.20 3.15
N VAL A 61 -14.06 -0.36 3.05
CA VAL A 61 -12.67 -0.66 3.41
C VAL A 61 -12.30 0.00 4.74
N HIS A 62 -12.75 1.22 4.95
CA HIS A 62 -12.41 2.04 6.11
C HIS A 62 -13.67 2.42 6.91
N ALA A 63 -13.52 2.49 8.23
CA ALA A 63 -14.60 2.90 9.11
C ALA A 63 -15.05 4.36 8.86
N PRO A 64 -16.35 4.65 8.82
CA PRO A 64 -16.83 6.02 8.54
C PRO A 64 -16.27 7.10 9.47
N ARG A 65 -16.07 6.78 10.76
CA ARG A 65 -15.46 7.71 11.74
C ARG A 65 -14.01 8.06 11.37
N TYR A 66 -13.25 7.10 10.88
CA TYR A 66 -11.87 7.31 10.44
C TYR A 66 -11.82 8.16 9.16
N LEU A 67 -12.66 7.88 8.19
CA LEU A 67 -12.77 8.69 6.96
C LEU A 67 -13.14 10.15 7.29
N ALA A 68 -14.10 10.35 8.19
CA ALA A 68 -14.49 11.68 8.66
C ALA A 68 -13.34 12.38 9.41
N PHE A 69 -12.54 11.66 10.20
CA PHE A 69 -11.35 12.20 10.82
C PHE A 69 -10.34 12.67 9.78
N LEU A 70 -9.93 11.80 8.85
CA LEU A 70 -8.94 12.16 7.82
C LEU A 70 -9.35 13.38 7.00
N GLN A 71 -10.62 13.43 6.59
CA GLN A 71 -11.17 14.53 5.80
C GLN A 71 -11.09 15.87 6.51
N ASN A 72 -11.23 15.87 7.82
CA ASN A 72 -11.30 17.09 8.62
C ASN A 72 -10.04 17.35 9.48
N ALA A 73 -9.06 16.45 9.48
CA ALA A 73 -7.94 16.51 10.41
C ALA A 73 -7.13 17.80 10.28
N TRP A 74 -6.78 18.23 9.07
CA TRP A 74 -6.01 19.44 8.87
C TRP A 74 -6.79 20.69 9.32
N SER A 75 -8.07 20.80 9.00
CA SER A 75 -8.91 21.92 9.45
C SER A 75 -9.09 21.95 10.96
N GLN A 76 -9.22 20.80 11.62
CA GLN A 76 -9.27 20.71 13.07
C GLN A 76 -7.92 21.10 13.71
N TRP A 77 -6.81 20.72 13.09
CA TRP A 77 -5.47 21.14 13.52
C TRP A 77 -5.28 22.65 13.47
N LEU A 78 -5.70 23.30 12.38
CA LEU A 78 -5.66 24.75 12.24
C LEU A 78 -6.62 25.48 13.20
N ALA A 79 -7.74 24.87 13.52
CA ALA A 79 -8.72 25.44 14.46
C ALA A 79 -8.22 25.54 15.92
N LEU A 80 -7.19 24.76 16.29
CA LEU A 80 -6.57 24.86 17.61
C LEU A 80 -5.70 26.12 17.75
N ASP A 81 -4.93 26.43 16.70
CA ASP A 81 -4.10 27.64 16.62
C ASP A 81 -3.73 27.87 15.13
N ALA A 82 -3.89 29.10 14.65
CA ALA A 82 -3.52 29.47 13.29
C ALA A 82 -2.00 29.28 13.00
N ALA A 83 -1.15 29.35 14.03
CA ALA A 83 0.29 29.06 13.91
C ALA A 83 0.58 27.62 13.50
N ASN A 84 -0.37 26.70 13.68
CA ASN A 84 -0.26 25.30 13.28
C ASN A 84 -0.16 25.13 11.76
N ALA A 85 -0.44 26.13 10.95
CA ALA A 85 -0.23 26.08 9.49
C ALA A 85 1.23 25.78 9.09
N SER A 86 2.19 26.08 9.98
CA SER A 86 3.63 25.80 9.76
C SER A 86 4.16 24.62 10.57
N VAL A 87 3.27 23.87 11.23
CA VAL A 87 3.64 22.76 12.13
C VAL A 87 2.86 21.51 11.76
N GLN A 88 3.55 20.39 11.61
CA GLN A 88 2.89 19.10 11.36
C GLN A 88 2.38 18.49 12.68
N PRO A 89 1.14 17.96 12.71
CA PRO A 89 0.65 17.23 13.85
C PRO A 89 1.27 15.84 13.92
N PHE A 90 1.71 15.46 15.11
CA PHE A 90 2.17 14.11 15.41
C PHE A 90 1.41 13.55 16.61
N PRO A 91 1.05 12.25 16.61
CA PRO A 91 0.45 11.62 17.77
C PRO A 91 1.44 11.56 18.93
N SER A 92 0.97 11.73 20.14
CA SER A 92 1.78 11.68 21.37
C SER A 92 1.18 10.78 22.46
N VAL A 93 -0.03 10.26 22.23
CA VAL A 93 -0.76 9.40 23.16
C VAL A 93 -1.63 8.43 22.36
N TRP A 94 -1.62 7.15 22.72
CA TRP A 94 -2.35 6.08 22.05
C TRP A 94 -3.22 5.28 23.01
N PRO A 95 -4.38 4.75 22.56
CA PRO A 95 -5.14 3.78 23.32
C PRO A 95 -4.47 2.42 23.23
N VAL A 96 -3.63 2.08 24.23
CA VAL A 96 -2.93 0.80 24.27
C VAL A 96 -3.61 -0.19 25.22
N ARG A 97 -3.67 -1.49 24.80
CA ARG A 97 -4.14 -2.63 25.60
C ARG A 97 -5.50 -2.37 26.29
N SER A 98 -5.48 -2.13 27.59
CA SER A 98 -6.70 -1.97 28.41
C SER A 98 -7.36 -0.59 28.31
N LEU A 99 -6.82 0.34 27.54
CA LEU A 99 -7.48 1.64 27.31
C LEU A 99 -8.58 1.48 26.26
N ARG A 100 -9.63 2.29 26.41
CA ARG A 100 -10.76 2.27 25.47
C ARG A 100 -10.36 2.87 24.13
N SER A 101 -10.72 2.21 23.03
CA SER A 101 -10.57 2.68 21.65
C SER A 101 -11.91 2.78 20.89
N ASP A 102 -13.00 2.39 21.56
CA ASP A 102 -14.36 2.40 21.00
C ASP A 102 -15.04 3.78 21.07
N VAL A 103 -14.52 4.67 21.92
CA VAL A 103 -15.03 6.04 22.11
C VAL A 103 -14.06 7.04 21.50
N GLU A 104 -14.52 7.82 20.53
CA GLU A 104 -13.73 8.91 19.94
C GLU A 104 -13.68 10.09 20.93
N PRO A 105 -12.48 10.56 21.31
CA PRO A 105 -12.34 11.75 22.16
C PRO A 105 -12.58 13.04 21.38
N ASP A 106 -13.01 14.12 22.05
CA ASP A 106 -13.15 15.43 21.41
C ASP A 106 -11.80 16.13 21.15
N ASN A 107 -10.79 15.83 21.97
CA ASN A 107 -9.47 16.43 21.85
C ASN A 107 -8.74 15.94 20.59
N PHE A 108 -8.29 16.86 19.73
CA PHE A 108 -7.66 16.55 18.45
C PHE A 108 -6.40 15.68 18.60
N VAL A 109 -5.53 15.95 19.59
CA VAL A 109 -4.29 15.16 19.79
C VAL A 109 -4.62 13.74 20.19
N ALA A 110 -5.67 13.54 20.99
CA ALA A 110 -6.15 12.21 21.35
C ALA A 110 -6.83 11.50 20.17
N LYS A 111 -7.57 12.20 19.29
CA LYS A 111 -8.08 11.64 18.04
C LYS A 111 -6.95 11.20 17.13
N LEU A 112 -5.93 12.03 16.99
CA LEU A 112 -4.77 11.72 16.16
C LEU A 112 -4.09 10.41 16.62
N GLY A 113 -3.93 10.22 17.94
CA GLY A 113 -3.40 8.98 18.49
C GLY A 113 -4.36 7.79 18.40
N LEU A 114 -5.68 8.02 18.47
CA LEU A 114 -6.68 6.96 18.26
C LEU A 114 -6.59 6.37 16.87
N TYR A 115 -6.33 7.20 15.86
CA TYR A 115 -6.31 6.84 14.45
C TYR A 115 -4.89 6.66 13.87
N SER A 116 -3.84 6.63 14.70
CA SER A 116 -2.46 6.40 14.27
C SER A 116 -1.87 5.19 14.95
N MET A 117 -1.17 4.32 14.20
CA MET A 117 -0.41 3.23 14.80
C MET A 117 1.02 3.62 15.16
N ASP A 118 1.54 4.71 14.58
CA ASP A 118 2.90 5.21 14.79
C ASP A 118 2.97 6.74 14.83
N ASN A 119 4.16 7.27 15.05
CA ASN A 119 4.47 8.70 14.94
C ASN A 119 5.36 9.03 13.72
N GLY A 120 5.59 8.07 12.84
CA GLY A 120 6.39 8.22 11.62
C GLY A 120 5.57 8.66 10.41
N THR A 121 4.24 8.83 10.56
CA THR A 121 3.31 9.14 9.48
C THR A 121 2.79 10.58 9.59
N PRO A 122 3.56 11.57 9.09
CA PRO A 122 3.21 12.98 9.26
C PRO A 122 2.06 13.38 8.35
N MET A 123 1.09 14.10 8.89
CA MET A 123 0.06 14.78 8.09
C MET A 123 0.54 16.16 7.64
N ALA A 124 0.08 16.60 6.47
CA ALA A 124 0.32 17.91 5.90
C ALA A 124 -0.96 18.49 5.33
N GLU A 125 -0.94 19.75 4.93
CA GLU A 125 -2.01 20.33 4.11
C GLU A 125 -2.14 19.53 2.81
N GLY A 126 -3.37 19.15 2.46
CA GLY A 126 -3.63 18.36 1.24
C GLY A 126 -3.37 16.86 1.35
N THR A 127 -3.07 16.33 2.53
CA THR A 127 -2.92 14.88 2.75
C THR A 127 -4.18 14.10 2.36
N TRP A 128 -5.36 14.59 2.77
CA TRP A 128 -6.64 13.97 2.39
C TRP A 128 -6.84 13.95 0.88
N GLU A 129 -6.64 15.08 0.21
CA GLU A 129 -6.83 15.18 -1.24
C GLU A 129 -5.87 14.28 -2.01
N ALA A 130 -4.61 14.18 -1.57
CA ALA A 130 -3.64 13.29 -2.18
C ALA A 130 -3.99 11.81 -1.96
N ALA A 131 -4.36 11.44 -0.73
CA ALA A 131 -4.77 10.06 -0.42
C ALA A 131 -6.05 9.66 -1.18
N LYS A 132 -7.06 10.56 -1.21
CA LYS A 132 -8.31 10.31 -1.94
C LYS A 132 -8.08 10.14 -3.46
N ALA A 133 -7.25 10.98 -4.06
CA ALA A 133 -6.91 10.86 -5.47
C ALA A 133 -6.11 9.57 -5.76
N GLY A 134 -5.31 9.09 -4.81
CA GLY A 134 -4.66 7.78 -4.87
C GLY A 134 -5.66 6.63 -4.88
N ALA A 135 -6.65 6.69 -4.00
CA ALA A 135 -7.73 5.71 -3.97
C ALA A 135 -8.57 5.73 -5.26
N ASP A 136 -8.80 6.92 -5.86
CA ASP A 136 -9.48 7.06 -7.15
C ASP A 136 -8.66 6.42 -8.29
N ALA A 137 -7.33 6.57 -8.26
CA ALA A 137 -6.45 5.93 -9.23
C ALA A 137 -6.48 4.40 -9.10
N ALA A 138 -6.49 3.87 -7.88
CA ALA A 138 -6.60 2.43 -7.63
C ALA A 138 -7.95 1.88 -8.10
N ALA A 139 -9.06 2.58 -7.81
CA ALA A 139 -10.39 2.22 -8.28
C ALA A 139 -10.49 2.27 -9.82
N SER A 140 -9.86 3.28 -10.46
CA SER A 140 -9.83 3.42 -11.92
C SER A 140 -9.05 2.27 -12.57
N ALA A 141 -7.89 1.89 -12.00
CA ALA A 141 -7.12 0.73 -12.46
C ALA A 141 -7.92 -0.56 -12.33
N ALA A 142 -8.57 -0.79 -11.18
CA ALA A 142 -9.43 -1.94 -10.95
C ALA A 142 -10.63 -1.98 -11.90
N ALA A 143 -11.23 -0.83 -12.21
CA ALA A 143 -12.33 -0.74 -13.18
C ALA A 143 -11.89 -1.16 -14.58
N ARG A 144 -10.69 -0.82 -15.04
CA ARG A 144 -10.16 -1.28 -16.35
C ARG A 144 -9.96 -2.79 -16.38
N VAL A 145 -9.44 -3.36 -15.29
CA VAL A 145 -9.31 -4.83 -15.17
C VAL A 145 -10.69 -5.51 -15.17
N ALA A 146 -11.66 -4.99 -14.43
CA ALA A 146 -13.02 -5.50 -14.43
C ALA A 146 -13.71 -5.40 -15.81
N GLN A 147 -13.30 -4.44 -16.65
CA GLN A 147 -13.76 -4.26 -18.03
C GLN A 147 -13.01 -5.12 -19.05
N GLY A 148 -12.11 -6.00 -18.61
CA GLY A 148 -11.38 -6.94 -19.44
C GLY A 148 -9.97 -6.54 -19.82
N ALA A 149 -9.42 -5.45 -19.26
CA ALA A 149 -8.00 -5.19 -19.37
C ALA A 149 -7.22 -6.29 -18.65
N ARG A 150 -6.14 -6.75 -19.27
CA ARG A 150 -5.29 -7.79 -18.72
C ARG A 150 -4.53 -7.34 -17.49
N ALA A 151 -4.06 -6.09 -17.50
CA ALA A 151 -3.46 -5.46 -16.34
C ALA A 151 -3.63 -3.94 -16.40
N ALA A 152 -3.57 -3.32 -15.20
CA ALA A 152 -3.51 -1.90 -15.02
C ALA A 152 -2.59 -1.56 -13.84
N PHE A 153 -1.98 -0.39 -13.89
CA PHE A 153 -1.08 0.12 -12.85
C PHE A 153 -1.62 1.41 -12.23
N CYS A 154 -1.60 1.48 -10.90
CA CYS A 154 -1.89 2.66 -10.11
C CYS A 154 -0.57 3.27 -9.62
N CYS A 155 -0.07 4.31 -10.31
CA CYS A 155 1.07 5.10 -9.89
C CYS A 155 0.60 6.16 -8.88
N THR A 156 0.70 5.87 -7.61
CA THR A 156 0.20 6.75 -6.56
C THR A 156 1.16 6.92 -5.39
N ARG A 157 0.99 8.02 -4.68
CA ARG A 157 1.44 8.32 -3.32
C ARG A 157 0.42 9.27 -2.67
N PRO A 158 0.28 9.25 -1.33
CA PRO A 158 0.95 8.35 -0.38
C PRO A 158 0.64 6.88 -0.64
N PRO A 159 1.48 5.94 -0.12
CA PRO A 159 1.20 4.50 -0.18
C PRO A 159 -0.02 4.12 0.66
N GLY A 160 -0.41 2.84 0.66
CA GLY A 160 -1.69 2.44 1.27
C GLY A 160 -1.65 1.23 2.19
N HIS A 161 -0.75 0.27 2.03
CA HIS A 161 -0.87 -1.07 2.60
C HIS A 161 -0.83 -1.14 4.14
N HIS A 162 -0.29 -0.11 4.80
CA HIS A 162 -0.32 -0.01 6.27
C HIS A 162 -1.60 0.61 6.84
N ALA A 163 -2.41 1.29 6.02
CA ALA A 163 -3.68 1.86 6.48
C ALA A 163 -4.72 0.77 6.72
N GLY A 164 -5.17 0.63 7.96
CA GLY A 164 -6.17 -0.36 8.37
C GLY A 164 -7.60 0.16 8.31
N PRO A 165 -8.55 -0.60 8.86
CA PRO A 165 -9.95 -0.19 8.85
C PRO A 165 -10.20 1.18 9.50
N ASP A 166 -9.46 1.52 10.55
CA ASP A 166 -9.63 2.76 11.30
C ASP A 166 -8.32 3.34 11.85
N PHE A 167 -7.20 3.08 11.17
CA PHE A 167 -5.90 3.67 11.53
C PHE A 167 -5.01 3.93 10.33
N MET A 168 -4.14 4.92 10.45
CA MET A 168 -3.04 5.27 9.55
C MET A 168 -1.70 4.88 10.18
N GLY A 169 -0.68 4.69 9.36
CA GLY A 169 0.69 4.40 9.78
C GLY A 169 1.57 4.08 8.59
N GLY A 170 2.89 4.01 8.75
CA GLY A 170 3.82 3.66 7.68
C GLY A 170 3.65 4.50 6.42
N TYR A 171 3.45 5.81 6.57
CA TYR A 171 3.14 6.78 5.50
C TYR A 171 1.76 6.60 4.83
N CYS A 172 0.95 5.63 5.23
CA CYS A 172 -0.33 5.25 4.61
C CYS A 172 -1.52 5.88 5.33
N PHE A 173 -2.48 6.41 4.56
CA PHE A 173 -3.72 7.02 5.06
C PHE A 173 -4.98 6.29 4.58
N LEU A 174 -5.04 5.92 3.29
CA LEU A 174 -6.09 5.10 2.70
C LEU A 174 -5.44 3.90 2.03
N ASN A 175 -6.04 2.72 2.17
CA ASN A 175 -5.49 1.49 1.62
C ASN A 175 -5.87 1.33 0.15
N ASN A 176 -4.99 1.78 -0.74
CA ASN A 176 -5.21 1.79 -2.18
C ASN A 176 -5.40 0.38 -2.76
N ALA A 177 -4.61 -0.59 -2.30
CA ALA A 177 -4.72 -1.98 -2.75
C ALA A 177 -6.03 -2.63 -2.27
N ALA A 178 -6.46 -2.36 -1.03
CA ALA A 178 -7.74 -2.83 -0.52
C ALA A 178 -8.92 -2.19 -1.27
N VAL A 179 -8.82 -0.92 -1.65
CA VAL A 179 -9.82 -0.25 -2.52
C VAL A 179 -9.92 -0.96 -3.86
N ALA A 180 -8.79 -1.28 -4.50
CA ALA A 180 -8.78 -2.01 -5.77
C ALA A 180 -9.40 -3.41 -5.62
N ALA A 181 -9.03 -4.15 -4.58
CA ALA A 181 -9.58 -5.48 -4.30
C ALA A 181 -11.08 -5.44 -4.05
N GLN A 182 -11.55 -4.50 -3.22
CA GLN A 182 -12.98 -4.34 -2.94
C GLN A 182 -13.75 -3.88 -4.19
N TRP A 183 -13.16 -3.01 -5.02
CA TRP A 183 -13.75 -2.64 -6.30
C TRP A 183 -13.98 -3.86 -7.19
N LEU A 184 -12.97 -4.70 -7.37
CA LEU A 184 -13.07 -5.94 -8.16
C LEU A 184 -14.15 -6.87 -7.61
N ARG A 185 -14.24 -7.01 -6.27
CA ARG A 185 -15.33 -7.77 -5.62
C ARG A 185 -16.71 -7.22 -6.00
N ASN A 186 -16.88 -5.91 -5.94
CA ASN A 186 -18.15 -5.25 -6.29
C ASN A 186 -18.49 -5.40 -7.78
N GLN A 187 -17.50 -5.61 -8.66
CA GLN A 187 -17.69 -5.86 -10.10
C GLN A 187 -17.84 -7.34 -10.45
N GLY A 188 -17.91 -8.23 -9.46
CA GLY A 188 -18.28 -9.63 -9.68
C GLY A 188 -17.13 -10.64 -9.58
N SER A 189 -15.88 -10.23 -9.35
CA SER A 189 -14.81 -11.18 -9.00
C SER A 189 -15.18 -11.92 -7.73
N GLN A 190 -15.32 -13.24 -7.79
CA GLN A 190 -15.75 -14.05 -6.64
C GLN A 190 -14.62 -14.27 -5.64
N ARG A 191 -13.36 -14.28 -6.11
CA ARG A 191 -12.16 -14.51 -5.32
C ARG A 191 -11.05 -13.59 -5.82
N VAL A 192 -10.61 -12.68 -4.97
CA VAL A 192 -9.49 -11.78 -5.25
C VAL A 192 -8.27 -12.25 -4.47
N ALA A 193 -7.13 -12.47 -5.13
CA ALA A 193 -5.86 -12.59 -4.43
C ALA A 193 -5.24 -11.20 -4.31
N LEU A 194 -4.75 -10.84 -3.13
CA LEU A 194 -3.97 -9.64 -2.89
C LEU A 194 -2.58 -10.08 -2.41
N LEU A 195 -1.58 -9.87 -3.26
CA LEU A 195 -0.19 -10.19 -2.98
C LEU A 195 0.57 -8.90 -2.69
N ASP A 196 1.12 -8.81 -1.50
CA ASP A 196 1.97 -7.73 -1.06
C ASP A 196 3.44 -8.16 -1.15
N VAL A 197 4.22 -7.43 -1.94
CA VAL A 197 5.65 -7.68 -2.16
C VAL A 197 6.53 -6.54 -1.65
N ASP A 198 5.94 -5.59 -0.92
CA ASP A 198 6.66 -4.56 -0.18
C ASP A 198 7.55 -5.22 0.90
N TYR A 199 8.68 -4.59 1.21
CA TYR A 199 9.56 -5.06 2.28
C TYR A 199 8.86 -5.10 3.64
N HIS A 200 7.95 -4.15 3.88
CA HIS A 200 7.22 -4.06 5.13
C HIS A 200 5.90 -4.83 5.05
N HIS A 201 5.51 -5.47 6.14
CA HIS A 201 4.24 -6.19 6.19
C HIS A 201 3.04 -5.26 5.97
N GLY A 202 2.14 -5.62 5.05
CA GLY A 202 0.89 -4.91 4.79
C GLY A 202 -0.15 -5.11 5.90
N ASN A 203 0.17 -4.68 7.12
CA ASN A 203 -0.66 -4.89 8.32
C ASN A 203 -2.06 -4.27 8.22
N GLY A 204 -2.18 -3.16 7.50
CA GLY A 204 -3.49 -2.55 7.24
C GLY A 204 -4.34 -3.42 6.33
N THR A 205 -3.77 -3.94 5.26
CA THR A 205 -4.44 -4.87 4.34
C THR A 205 -4.84 -6.16 5.05
N GLN A 206 -3.93 -6.75 5.84
CA GLN A 206 -4.25 -7.90 6.68
C GLN A 206 -5.45 -7.60 7.60
N SER A 207 -5.43 -6.47 8.30
CA SER A 207 -6.50 -6.10 9.23
C SER A 207 -7.86 -5.92 8.55
N ILE A 208 -7.88 -5.44 7.30
CA ILE A 208 -9.13 -5.23 6.53
C ILE A 208 -9.75 -6.57 6.08
N PHE A 209 -8.93 -7.56 5.74
CA PHE A 209 -9.41 -8.81 5.14
C PHE A 209 -9.27 -10.03 6.05
N TYR A 210 -8.87 -9.87 7.32
CA TYR A 210 -8.48 -10.96 8.21
C TYR A 210 -9.60 -11.97 8.53
N ASP A 211 -10.85 -11.52 8.51
CA ASP A 211 -12.06 -12.33 8.75
C ASP A 211 -12.82 -12.67 7.45
N ARG A 212 -12.21 -12.48 6.27
CA ARG A 212 -12.86 -12.63 4.96
C ARG A 212 -12.24 -13.75 4.13
N ALA A 213 -13.10 -14.63 3.59
CA ALA A 213 -12.71 -15.73 2.70
C ALA A 213 -12.69 -15.36 1.21
N ASP A 214 -13.29 -14.23 0.84
CA ASP A 214 -13.44 -13.77 -0.54
C ASP A 214 -12.23 -12.96 -1.05
N VAL A 215 -11.29 -12.63 -0.14
CA VAL A 215 -9.99 -12.06 -0.45
C VAL A 215 -8.91 -12.91 0.24
N LEU A 216 -8.02 -13.49 -0.55
CA LEU A 216 -6.80 -14.12 -0.04
C LEU A 216 -5.72 -13.07 0.07
N PHE A 217 -5.28 -12.74 1.26
CA PHE A 217 -4.12 -11.87 1.49
C PHE A 217 -2.84 -12.69 1.67
N ILE A 218 -1.79 -12.30 0.95
CA ILE A 218 -0.45 -12.87 1.07
C ILE A 218 0.54 -11.72 1.16
N SER A 219 1.43 -11.74 2.16
CA SER A 219 2.49 -10.74 2.30
C SER A 219 3.85 -11.40 2.47
N MET A 220 4.83 -10.93 1.68
CA MET A 220 6.23 -11.34 1.73
C MET A 220 7.05 -10.15 2.24
N HIS A 221 7.57 -10.24 3.46
CA HIS A 221 8.11 -9.06 4.15
C HIS A 221 9.25 -9.40 5.09
N GLY A 222 9.97 -8.39 5.56
CA GLY A 222 10.99 -8.53 6.60
C GLY A 222 10.41 -9.06 7.91
N ASP A 223 11.16 -9.94 8.59
CA ASP A 223 10.73 -10.60 9.82
C ASP A 223 10.25 -9.57 10.88
N PRO A 224 8.97 -9.61 11.30
CA PRO A 224 8.42 -8.65 12.25
C PRO A 224 9.09 -8.67 13.64
N LEU A 225 9.86 -9.68 13.95
CA LEU A 225 10.69 -9.68 15.17
C LEU A 225 11.76 -8.57 15.16
N THR A 226 12.14 -8.09 13.97
CA THR A 226 13.21 -7.08 13.80
C THR A 226 12.81 -5.91 12.92
N GLU A 227 11.75 -6.06 12.12
CA GLU A 227 11.35 -5.07 11.12
C GLU A 227 9.93 -4.53 11.41
N TYR A 228 9.70 -3.28 11.00
CA TYR A 228 8.41 -2.61 11.10
C TYR A 228 7.33 -3.43 10.33
N PRO A 229 6.11 -3.56 10.81
CA PRO A 229 5.48 -2.91 11.97
C PRO A 229 5.62 -3.67 13.30
N PHE A 230 6.46 -4.68 13.42
CA PHE A 230 6.83 -5.46 14.59
C PHE A 230 5.73 -6.33 15.21
N TYR A 231 4.49 -5.86 15.25
CA TYR A 231 3.39 -6.46 16.02
C TYR A 231 2.41 -7.29 15.19
N LEU A 232 2.56 -7.29 13.87
CA LEU A 232 1.81 -8.08 12.89
C LEU A 232 2.74 -8.55 11.76
N GLY A 233 2.37 -9.65 11.09
CA GLY A 233 3.15 -10.25 10.01
C GLY A 233 3.78 -11.59 10.41
N HIS A 234 3.39 -12.16 11.54
CA HIS A 234 3.90 -13.47 11.98
C HIS A 234 3.28 -14.60 11.14
N ALA A 235 4.06 -15.65 10.88
CA ALA A 235 3.66 -16.77 10.03
C ALA A 235 2.46 -17.59 10.57
N ASP A 236 2.16 -17.49 11.85
CA ASP A 236 1.02 -18.17 12.50
C ASP A 236 -0.28 -17.35 12.43
N GLU A 237 -0.26 -16.14 11.88
CA GLU A 237 -1.45 -15.33 11.63
C GLU A 237 -2.10 -15.78 10.31
N THR A 238 -3.11 -16.66 10.40
CA THR A 238 -3.70 -17.35 9.24
C THR A 238 -5.12 -16.93 8.91
N GLY A 239 -5.63 -15.85 9.52
CA GLY A 239 -7.01 -15.39 9.40
C GLY A 239 -7.87 -15.82 10.58
N ASP A 240 -9.07 -15.24 10.69
CA ASP A 240 -10.03 -15.52 11.75
C ASP A 240 -11.45 -15.72 11.18
N GLY A 241 -12.32 -16.38 11.92
CA GLY A 241 -13.72 -16.60 11.49
C GLY A 241 -13.81 -17.24 10.12
N GLU A 242 -14.56 -16.60 9.20
CA GLU A 242 -14.67 -17.05 7.80
C GLU A 242 -13.37 -16.88 7.03
N GLY A 243 -12.48 -15.96 7.45
CA GLY A 243 -11.18 -15.71 6.87
C GLY A 243 -10.09 -16.70 7.28
N ALA A 244 -10.39 -17.67 8.15
CA ALA A 244 -9.41 -18.66 8.59
C ALA A 244 -8.83 -19.46 7.42
N GLY A 245 -7.50 -19.40 7.23
CA GLY A 245 -6.78 -20.00 6.11
C GLY A 245 -6.67 -19.10 4.87
N PHE A 246 -7.19 -17.85 4.91
CA PHE A 246 -7.10 -16.90 3.81
C PHE A 246 -6.15 -15.72 4.06
N ASN A 247 -5.31 -15.84 5.08
CA ASN A 247 -4.13 -15.00 5.32
C ASN A 247 -2.87 -15.85 5.29
N LEU A 248 -1.82 -15.39 4.59
CA LEU A 248 -0.52 -16.06 4.53
C LEU A 248 0.60 -15.03 4.67
N ASN A 249 1.32 -15.10 5.77
CA ASN A 249 2.52 -14.30 6.00
C ASN A 249 3.78 -15.12 5.73
N LEU A 250 4.69 -14.56 4.95
CA LEU A 250 6.00 -15.12 4.60
C LEU A 250 7.09 -14.17 5.10
N PRO A 251 7.37 -14.15 6.42
CA PRO A 251 8.44 -13.33 6.99
C PRO A 251 9.81 -13.85 6.53
N LEU A 252 10.67 -12.94 6.08
CA LEU A 252 11.98 -13.24 5.55
C LEU A 252 13.07 -12.51 6.37
N PRO A 253 14.21 -13.15 6.65
CA PRO A 253 15.26 -12.53 7.44
C PRO A 253 15.93 -11.36 6.71
N ALA A 254 16.52 -10.43 7.47
CA ALA A 254 17.38 -9.40 6.90
C ALA A 254 18.52 -10.03 6.07
N GLY A 255 18.83 -9.44 4.92
CA GLY A 255 19.84 -9.96 4.00
C GLY A 255 19.33 -11.07 3.06
N THR A 256 18.01 -11.34 3.04
CA THR A 256 17.40 -12.29 2.09
C THR A 256 17.85 -11.98 0.66
N THR A 257 18.44 -12.98 0.03
CA THR A 257 18.92 -12.93 -1.36
C THR A 257 17.76 -13.01 -2.35
N ALA A 258 18.01 -12.66 -3.61
CA ALA A 258 17.00 -12.78 -4.66
C ALA A 258 16.48 -14.24 -4.80
N ASP A 259 17.34 -15.25 -4.70
CA ASP A 259 16.90 -16.66 -4.82
C ASP A 259 15.98 -17.08 -3.67
N GLU A 260 16.28 -16.68 -2.45
CA GLU A 260 15.41 -16.95 -1.28
C GLU A 260 14.09 -16.20 -1.40
N TRP A 261 14.12 -14.93 -1.82
CA TRP A 261 12.94 -14.13 -2.04
C TRP A 261 12.03 -14.73 -3.12
N PHE A 262 12.61 -15.19 -4.25
CA PHE A 262 11.84 -15.85 -5.31
C PHE A 262 11.32 -17.24 -4.88
N ALA A 263 11.98 -17.93 -3.96
CA ALA A 263 11.44 -19.15 -3.38
C ALA A 263 10.18 -18.89 -2.55
N ALA A 264 10.12 -17.76 -1.82
CA ALA A 264 8.92 -17.32 -1.13
C ALA A 264 7.82 -16.88 -2.12
N LEU A 265 8.18 -16.16 -3.20
CA LEU A 265 7.24 -15.81 -4.27
C LEU A 265 6.60 -17.05 -4.91
N GLU A 266 7.35 -18.13 -5.10
CA GLU A 266 6.78 -19.39 -5.60
C GLU A 266 5.76 -19.98 -4.64
N GLN A 267 5.98 -19.93 -3.33
CA GLN A 267 5.00 -20.37 -2.33
C GLN A 267 3.71 -19.51 -2.42
N ALA A 268 3.87 -18.19 -2.53
CA ALA A 268 2.75 -17.28 -2.74
C ALA A 268 1.96 -17.62 -4.02
N CYS A 269 2.64 -17.83 -5.14
CA CYS A 269 2.03 -18.17 -6.42
C CYS A 269 1.28 -19.51 -6.38
N VAL A 270 1.84 -20.52 -5.72
CA VAL A 270 1.17 -21.82 -5.51
C VAL A 270 -0.11 -21.62 -4.68
N ARG A 271 -0.05 -20.80 -3.63
CA ARG A 271 -1.21 -20.52 -2.78
C ARG A 271 -2.31 -19.75 -3.56
N ILE A 272 -1.94 -18.79 -4.40
CA ILE A 272 -2.87 -18.07 -5.30
C ILE A 272 -3.57 -19.05 -6.25
N ALA A 273 -2.81 -19.96 -6.87
CA ALA A 273 -3.37 -20.97 -7.76
C ALA A 273 -4.31 -21.94 -7.05
N GLN A 274 -3.98 -22.38 -5.83
CA GLN A 274 -4.84 -23.22 -4.99
C GLN A 274 -6.13 -22.51 -4.60
N TYR A 275 -6.07 -21.21 -4.33
CA TYR A 275 -7.24 -20.38 -4.02
C TYR A 275 -8.16 -20.22 -5.23
N ARG A 276 -7.63 -20.41 -6.45
CA ARG A 276 -8.35 -20.20 -7.72
C ARG A 276 -8.90 -18.79 -7.81
N ALA A 277 -8.04 -17.80 -7.60
CA ALA A 277 -8.39 -16.39 -7.73
C ALA A 277 -8.92 -16.07 -9.14
N ASP A 278 -9.89 -15.17 -9.22
CA ASP A 278 -10.39 -14.65 -10.49
C ASP A 278 -9.58 -13.45 -10.98
N THR A 279 -9.01 -12.70 -10.03
CA THR A 279 -8.19 -11.51 -10.25
C THR A 279 -7.08 -11.42 -9.20
N LEU A 280 -6.01 -10.73 -9.57
CA LEU A 280 -4.86 -10.44 -8.70
C LEU A 280 -4.74 -8.93 -8.47
N VAL A 281 -4.53 -8.52 -7.23
CA VAL A 281 -4.04 -7.19 -6.85
C VAL A 281 -2.64 -7.36 -6.28
N VAL A 282 -1.72 -6.51 -6.69
CA VAL A 282 -0.33 -6.52 -6.19
C VAL A 282 -0.05 -5.19 -5.51
N SER A 283 0.14 -5.21 -4.18
CA SER A 283 0.80 -4.11 -3.46
C SER A 283 2.27 -4.15 -3.86
N LEU A 284 2.63 -3.25 -4.78
CA LEU A 284 3.93 -3.21 -5.42
C LEU A 284 4.86 -2.26 -4.67
N GLY A 285 5.42 -2.73 -3.55
CA GLY A 285 6.57 -2.12 -2.93
C GLY A 285 7.84 -2.43 -3.73
N LEU A 286 8.71 -1.46 -3.85
CA LEU A 286 9.98 -1.55 -4.56
C LEU A 286 11.17 -1.38 -3.62
N ASP A 287 10.90 -1.35 -2.32
CA ASP A 287 11.87 -1.26 -1.24
C ASP A 287 12.58 -2.60 -0.93
N ALA A 288 12.18 -3.70 -1.56
CA ALA A 288 12.98 -4.93 -1.57
C ALA A 288 14.34 -4.77 -2.32
N PHE A 289 14.59 -3.61 -2.95
CA PHE A 289 15.82 -3.28 -3.67
C PHE A 289 17.03 -3.17 -2.75
N GLU A 290 18.21 -3.65 -3.19
CA GLU A 290 19.42 -3.78 -2.38
C GLU A 290 19.98 -2.46 -1.80
N ASP A 291 19.71 -1.33 -2.45
CA ASP A 291 20.15 0.01 -2.04
C ASP A 291 19.02 0.84 -1.40
N ASP A 292 17.90 0.23 -1.02
CA ASP A 292 16.84 0.96 -0.32
C ASP A 292 17.29 1.37 1.09
N PRO A 293 17.09 2.66 1.49
CA PRO A 293 17.63 3.17 2.75
C PRO A 293 16.94 2.63 4.01
N ILE A 294 15.74 2.04 3.89
CA ILE A 294 14.97 1.56 5.05
C ILE A 294 14.61 0.07 4.98
N SER A 295 15.16 -0.64 4.01
CA SER A 295 15.00 -2.10 3.88
C SER A 295 16.32 -2.84 3.97
N LYS A 296 16.27 -4.18 3.93
CA LYS A 296 17.44 -5.04 4.08
C LYS A 296 17.37 -6.28 3.18
N PHE A 297 16.56 -6.28 2.12
CA PHE A 297 16.60 -7.31 1.10
C PHE A 297 17.65 -6.97 0.03
N ALA A 298 17.97 -7.92 -0.83
CA ALA A 298 19.08 -7.80 -1.76
C ALA A 298 18.65 -8.02 -3.23
N LEU A 299 17.45 -7.55 -3.61
CA LEU A 299 17.00 -7.61 -4.99
C LEU A 299 17.70 -6.54 -5.83
N LYS A 300 18.08 -6.93 -7.05
CA LYS A 300 18.65 -6.03 -8.04
C LYS A 300 17.60 -5.52 -9.01
N THR A 301 17.89 -4.45 -9.71
CA THR A 301 17.00 -3.88 -10.73
C THR A 301 16.51 -4.92 -11.76
N SER A 302 17.35 -5.88 -12.15
CA SER A 302 16.96 -6.98 -13.06
C SER A 302 15.93 -7.95 -12.46
N ASP A 303 15.89 -8.10 -11.14
CA ASP A 303 14.98 -9.03 -10.48
C ASP A 303 13.54 -8.56 -10.56
N PHE A 304 13.30 -7.25 -10.67
CA PHE A 304 11.97 -6.69 -10.86
C PHE A 304 11.36 -7.09 -12.23
N THR A 305 12.16 -7.26 -13.29
CA THR A 305 11.67 -7.84 -14.55
C THR A 305 11.20 -9.29 -14.33
N ARG A 306 12.00 -10.09 -13.64
CA ARG A 306 11.69 -11.49 -13.30
C ARG A 306 10.42 -11.59 -12.44
N LEU A 307 10.19 -10.64 -11.52
CA LEU A 307 8.95 -10.55 -10.76
C LEU A 307 7.74 -10.39 -11.68
N GLY A 308 7.79 -9.42 -12.59
CA GLY A 308 6.73 -9.19 -13.57
C GLY A 308 6.43 -10.42 -14.43
N GLU A 309 7.47 -11.07 -14.98
CA GLU A 309 7.35 -12.31 -15.76
C GLU A 309 6.69 -13.44 -14.95
N ARG A 310 7.08 -13.58 -13.67
CA ARG A 310 6.53 -14.64 -12.82
C ARG A 310 5.05 -14.39 -12.49
N LEU A 311 4.65 -13.16 -12.25
CA LEU A 311 3.25 -12.81 -12.00
C LEU A 311 2.39 -12.99 -13.25
N ALA A 312 2.91 -12.65 -14.43
CA ALA A 312 2.23 -12.89 -15.71
C ALA A 312 1.92 -14.37 -15.95
N ALA A 313 2.80 -15.27 -15.51
CA ALA A 313 2.62 -16.72 -15.64
C ALA A 313 1.47 -17.28 -14.81
N LEU A 314 0.89 -16.50 -13.86
CA LEU A 314 -0.36 -16.87 -13.19
C LEU A 314 -1.58 -16.79 -14.12
N GLY A 315 -1.50 -16.05 -15.22
CA GLY A 315 -2.58 -15.89 -16.18
C GLY A 315 -3.80 -15.10 -15.65
N LEU A 316 -3.65 -14.37 -14.55
CA LEU A 316 -4.73 -13.63 -13.91
C LEU A 316 -4.79 -12.18 -14.39
N PRO A 317 -5.97 -11.60 -14.61
CA PRO A 317 -6.13 -10.15 -14.71
C PRO A 317 -5.59 -9.48 -13.44
N THR A 318 -4.70 -8.48 -13.61
CA THR A 318 -3.88 -7.97 -12.50
C THR A 318 -3.95 -6.45 -12.36
N VAL A 319 -4.13 -5.97 -11.13
CA VAL A 319 -3.95 -4.56 -10.76
C VAL A 319 -2.66 -4.43 -9.96
N PHE A 320 -1.73 -3.61 -10.42
CA PHE A 320 -0.55 -3.22 -9.65
C PHE A 320 -0.81 -1.88 -8.97
N VAL A 321 -0.46 -1.77 -7.69
CA VAL A 321 -0.61 -0.56 -6.89
C VAL A 321 0.73 -0.21 -6.28
N LEU A 322 1.29 0.96 -6.60
CA LEU A 322 2.57 1.41 -6.06
C LEU A 322 2.47 1.63 -4.55
N GLU A 323 3.41 1.07 -3.81
CA GLU A 323 3.55 1.23 -2.36
C GLU A 323 4.91 1.85 -2.00
N GLY A 324 5.74 1.19 -1.20
CA GLY A 324 7.07 1.62 -0.79
C GLY A 324 8.12 1.64 -1.90
N GLY A 325 9.33 1.97 -1.50
CA GLY A 325 10.50 2.16 -2.36
C GLY A 325 11.04 3.57 -2.24
N TYR A 326 12.25 3.69 -1.69
CA TYR A 326 12.84 4.97 -1.25
C TYR A 326 14.23 5.20 -1.85
N ALA A 327 14.77 4.23 -2.60
CA ALA A 327 15.95 4.38 -3.47
C ALA A 327 15.54 5.16 -4.72
N ALA A 328 15.48 6.49 -4.60
CA ALA A 328 14.78 7.37 -5.52
C ALA A 328 15.22 7.27 -6.99
N ALA A 329 16.52 7.10 -7.27
CA ALA A 329 17.03 7.06 -8.63
C ALA A 329 16.60 5.80 -9.41
N GLU A 330 16.48 4.66 -8.72
CA GLU A 330 16.16 3.36 -9.30
C GLU A 330 14.66 3.03 -9.27
N LEU A 331 13.90 3.76 -8.44
CA LEU A 331 12.48 3.49 -8.21
C LEU A 331 11.67 3.41 -9.52
N GLY A 332 11.86 4.38 -10.41
CA GLY A 332 11.18 4.41 -11.69
C GLY A 332 11.54 3.22 -12.57
N ASN A 333 12.83 2.90 -12.68
CA ASN A 333 13.32 1.76 -13.45
C ASN A 333 12.79 0.44 -12.89
N ASN A 334 12.80 0.27 -11.57
CA ASN A 334 12.32 -0.95 -10.93
C ASN A 334 10.81 -1.13 -11.15
N ALA A 335 10.01 -0.06 -11.04
CA ALA A 335 8.59 -0.09 -11.34
C ALA A 335 8.33 -0.54 -12.79
N VAL A 336 8.95 0.13 -13.76
CA VAL A 336 8.72 -0.16 -15.18
C VAL A 336 9.24 -1.55 -15.55
N ASN A 337 10.33 -2.03 -14.94
CA ASN A 337 10.82 -3.39 -15.15
C ASN A 337 9.79 -4.46 -14.76
N VAL A 338 9.04 -4.28 -13.66
CA VAL A 338 7.93 -5.19 -13.31
C VAL A 338 6.85 -5.16 -14.39
N LEU A 339 6.44 -3.96 -14.81
CA LEU A 339 5.35 -3.81 -15.78
C LEU A 339 5.73 -4.35 -17.17
N ASP A 340 6.94 -4.06 -17.65
CA ASP A 340 7.48 -4.58 -18.91
C ASP A 340 7.63 -6.11 -18.87
N GLY A 341 8.18 -6.65 -17.77
CA GLY A 341 8.29 -8.08 -17.55
C GLY A 341 6.95 -8.78 -17.63
N PHE A 342 5.93 -8.21 -16.98
CA PHE A 342 4.56 -8.71 -17.03
C PHE A 342 3.99 -8.65 -18.46
N ASP A 343 4.06 -7.50 -19.14
CA ASP A 343 3.49 -7.32 -20.48
C ASP A 343 4.17 -8.22 -21.53
N HIS A 344 5.50 -8.35 -21.49
CA HIS A 344 6.25 -9.18 -22.45
C HIS A 344 6.01 -10.68 -22.26
N ALA A 345 5.97 -11.17 -21.02
CA ALA A 345 5.70 -12.58 -20.75
C ALA A 345 4.27 -12.96 -21.13
N ALA A 346 3.42 -12.02 -20.99
CA ALA A 346 2.01 -12.15 -21.26
C ALA A 346 1.64 -12.09 -22.75
N ALA A 347 2.49 -11.59 -23.61
CA ALA A 347 2.30 -11.58 -25.06
C ALA A 347 2.74 -12.89 -25.74
N ARG A 348 3.42 -13.78 -25.00
CA ARG A 348 3.87 -15.12 -25.45
C ARG A 348 2.81 -16.17 -25.18
#